data_5c61efaf3da366aeb4d83359ebcdac8b
#
_entry.id   5c61efaf3da366aeb4d83359ebcdac8b
#
_cell.length_a   1.000
_cell.length_b   1.000
_cell.length_c   1.000
_cell.angle_alpha   90.00
_cell.angle_beta   90.00
_cell.angle_gamma   90.00
#
_symmetry.space_group_name_H-M   'P 1'
#
loop_
_entity.id
_entity.type
_entity.pdbx_description
1 polymer ?
#
loop_
_entity_poly.entity_id
_entity_poly.type
_entity_poly.pdbx_seq_one_letter_code
_entity_poly.pdbx_strand_id
1 'polypeptide(L)'
;MAHSHSHSSVQAPDNSNARRLLWAFIVTAGFMLIEAVGGAISGSLALLADAGHMLTDSAALLFALLAVRFARRPPNARHTFGWLRLTTLAAFLNAISLVVITMLIVWEAIQRFQHPQPVAGVTMMVIAVAGLLANVLAFWILHRGSEERNLNVRAAALHVLGDLLGSVGAIVAAVVILTTGWTPVDPILSVLVSCLVLRSAWRLLKESLNELLEGAPRSLDVAALQRDIRRSIPEVRDVHHVHVWLVGEKPVMTLHVQVVPPHDHDALLNRILHFLEHKYEIAHATVQMEYQPCSGPECHLNTMHAGHDHHHHH
;
A
#
# COMPACT_ATOMS: atom_id res chain seq x y z
N MET A 1 -2.46 44.75 -3.80
CA MET A 1 -1.39 43.86 -4.29
C MET A 1 -1.96 42.46 -4.29
N ALA A 2 -2.22 41.92 -5.47
CA ALA A 2 -2.85 40.63 -5.63
C ALA A 2 -1.78 39.53 -5.42
N HIS A 3 -1.88 38.75 -4.34
CA HIS A 3 -1.06 37.57 -4.16
C HIS A 3 -1.68 36.41 -4.96
N SER A 4 -0.99 36.08 -6.05
CA SER A 4 -1.27 34.91 -6.86
C SER A 4 -0.92 33.66 -6.04
N HIS A 5 -1.92 32.95 -5.55
CA HIS A 5 -1.75 31.61 -4.99
C HIS A 5 -1.49 30.65 -6.16
N SER A 6 -0.23 30.25 -6.32
CA SER A 6 0.12 29.13 -7.19
C SER A 6 -0.38 27.84 -6.54
N HIS A 7 -1.56 27.39 -6.97
CA HIS A 7 -1.97 26.03 -6.74
C HIS A 7 -0.91 25.11 -7.34
N SER A 8 -0.26 24.32 -6.50
CA SER A 8 0.59 23.21 -6.94
C SER A 8 -0.31 22.30 -7.78
N SER A 9 -0.29 22.53 -9.08
CA SER A 9 -0.93 21.66 -10.04
C SER A 9 -0.29 20.29 -9.87
N VAL A 10 -1.07 19.29 -9.49
CA VAL A 10 -0.74 17.89 -9.69
C VAL A 10 -0.37 17.79 -11.17
N GLN A 11 0.93 17.77 -11.45
CA GLN A 11 1.44 17.63 -12.81
C GLN A 11 0.89 16.32 -13.33
N ALA A 12 0.10 16.40 -14.40
CA ALA A 12 -0.31 15.23 -15.16
C ALA A 12 0.96 14.44 -15.49
N PRO A 13 0.96 13.10 -15.28
CA PRO A 13 2.15 12.30 -15.55
C PRO A 13 2.58 12.57 -16.99
N ASP A 14 3.82 13.00 -17.15
CA ASP A 14 4.43 13.27 -18.43
C ASP A 14 4.21 12.06 -19.34
N ASN A 15 3.74 12.27 -20.56
CA ASN A 15 3.40 11.18 -21.49
C ASN A 15 4.57 10.21 -21.73
N SER A 16 5.81 10.67 -21.50
CA SER A 16 7.02 9.84 -21.54
C SER A 16 7.07 8.85 -20.38
N ASN A 17 6.71 9.26 -19.17
CA ASN A 17 6.69 8.40 -17.98
C ASN A 17 5.57 7.36 -18.04
N ALA A 18 4.39 7.73 -18.54
CA ALA A 18 3.29 6.79 -18.74
C ALA A 18 3.62 5.70 -19.76
N ARG A 19 4.33 6.04 -20.86
CA ARG A 19 4.81 5.06 -21.85
C ARG A 19 5.84 4.09 -21.27
N ARG A 20 6.77 4.58 -20.47
CA ARG A 20 7.80 3.73 -19.82
C ARG A 20 7.20 2.76 -18.83
N LEU A 21 6.27 3.22 -18.00
CA LEU A 21 5.50 2.37 -17.08
C LEU A 21 4.70 1.30 -17.84
N LEU A 22 4.08 1.65 -18.97
CA LEU A 22 3.35 0.70 -19.79
C LEU A 22 4.28 -0.36 -20.41
N TRP A 23 5.44 0.02 -20.91
CA TRP A 23 6.39 -0.94 -21.45
C TRP A 23 6.99 -1.86 -20.38
N ALA A 24 7.35 -1.31 -19.21
CA ALA A 24 7.79 -2.11 -18.08
C ALA A 24 6.69 -3.11 -17.67
N PHE A 25 5.43 -2.67 -17.57
CA PHE A 25 4.29 -3.54 -17.30
C PHE A 25 4.13 -4.65 -18.34
N ILE A 26 4.19 -4.33 -19.64
CA ILE A 26 4.04 -5.34 -20.71
C ILE A 26 5.17 -6.38 -20.63
N VAL A 27 6.41 -5.96 -20.40
CA VAL A 27 7.56 -6.87 -20.28
C VAL A 27 7.38 -7.77 -19.05
N THR A 28 7.08 -7.18 -17.89
CA THR A 28 6.92 -7.92 -16.61
C THR A 28 5.74 -8.87 -16.67
N ALA A 29 4.55 -8.42 -17.13
CA ALA A 29 3.36 -9.25 -17.22
C ALA A 29 3.49 -10.35 -18.29
N GLY A 30 4.14 -10.05 -19.43
CA GLY A 30 4.43 -11.03 -20.46
C GLY A 30 5.38 -12.11 -19.96
N PHE A 31 6.43 -11.71 -19.23
CA PHE A 31 7.37 -12.68 -18.66
C PHE A 31 6.74 -13.51 -17.55
N MET A 32 5.95 -12.91 -16.67
CA MET A 32 5.15 -13.62 -15.64
C MET A 32 4.35 -14.79 -16.26
N LEU A 33 3.69 -14.58 -17.40
CA LEU A 33 2.95 -15.65 -18.07
C LEU A 33 3.87 -16.78 -18.55
N ILE A 34 5.04 -16.43 -19.11
CA ILE A 34 6.06 -17.41 -19.53
C ILE A 34 6.54 -18.21 -18.33
N GLU A 35 6.76 -17.57 -17.20
CA GLU A 35 7.27 -18.18 -15.97
C GLU A 35 6.21 -19.08 -15.32
N ALA A 36 4.95 -18.64 -15.29
CA ALA A 36 3.84 -19.45 -14.78
C ALA A 36 3.65 -20.74 -15.62
N VAL A 37 3.62 -20.61 -16.95
CA VAL A 37 3.51 -21.76 -17.86
C VAL A 37 4.74 -22.63 -17.78
N GLY A 38 5.91 -22.05 -17.75
CA GLY A 38 7.19 -22.76 -17.67
C GLY A 38 7.40 -23.45 -16.34
N GLY A 39 6.99 -22.84 -15.23
CA GLY A 39 6.98 -23.45 -13.90
C GLY A 39 6.07 -24.68 -13.84
N ALA A 40 4.86 -24.57 -14.44
CA ALA A 40 3.94 -25.69 -14.54
C ALA A 40 4.51 -26.84 -15.41
N ILE A 41 5.11 -26.53 -16.55
CA ILE A 41 5.69 -27.52 -17.47
C ILE A 41 6.95 -28.17 -16.88
N SER A 42 7.84 -27.37 -16.25
CA SER A 42 9.08 -27.88 -15.65
C SER A 42 8.83 -28.58 -14.30
N GLY A 43 7.68 -28.42 -13.69
CA GLY A 43 7.37 -28.90 -12.36
C GLY A 43 8.09 -28.10 -11.25
N SER A 44 8.65 -26.90 -11.53
CA SER A 44 9.36 -26.09 -10.54
C SER A 44 8.42 -25.22 -9.74
N LEU A 45 8.40 -25.40 -8.42
CA LEU A 45 7.68 -24.55 -7.47
C LEU A 45 8.35 -23.20 -7.31
N ALA A 46 9.67 -23.10 -7.46
CA ALA A 46 10.39 -21.84 -7.38
C ALA A 46 9.95 -20.88 -8.47
N LEU A 47 9.81 -21.37 -9.72
CA LEU A 47 9.28 -20.57 -10.83
C LEU A 47 7.81 -20.17 -10.63
N LEU A 48 6.98 -21.08 -10.08
CA LEU A 48 5.59 -20.76 -9.78
C LEU A 48 5.45 -19.74 -8.64
N ALA A 49 6.35 -19.79 -7.65
CA ALA A 49 6.38 -18.83 -6.56
C ALA A 49 6.75 -17.43 -7.07
N ASP A 50 7.75 -17.35 -7.95
CA ASP A 50 8.19 -16.10 -8.58
C ASP A 50 7.10 -15.53 -9.50
N ALA A 51 6.50 -16.36 -10.35
CA ALA A 51 5.35 -15.96 -11.18
C ALA A 51 4.16 -15.45 -10.34
N GLY A 52 3.88 -16.07 -9.18
CA GLY A 52 2.85 -15.63 -8.23
C GLY A 52 3.16 -14.25 -7.63
N HIS A 53 4.42 -13.96 -7.35
CA HIS A 53 4.87 -12.64 -6.92
C HIS A 53 4.69 -11.59 -8.02
N MET A 54 5.20 -11.87 -9.22
CA MET A 54 5.06 -10.99 -10.38
C MET A 54 3.61 -10.73 -10.79
N LEU A 55 2.71 -11.71 -10.61
CA LEU A 55 1.26 -11.53 -10.81
C LEU A 55 0.72 -10.43 -9.92
N THR A 56 1.13 -10.43 -8.66
CA THR A 56 0.70 -9.43 -7.67
C THR A 56 1.15 -8.04 -8.05
N ASP A 57 2.39 -7.91 -8.49
CA ASP A 57 2.97 -6.63 -8.85
C ASP A 57 2.33 -6.07 -10.12
N SER A 58 2.11 -6.94 -11.11
CA SER A 58 1.39 -6.60 -12.33
C SER A 58 -0.07 -6.18 -12.04
N ALA A 59 -0.74 -6.89 -11.13
CA ALA A 59 -2.10 -6.55 -10.70
C ALA A 59 -2.12 -5.21 -9.94
N ALA A 60 -1.16 -4.96 -9.05
CA ALA A 60 -1.03 -3.69 -8.34
C ALA A 60 -0.84 -2.50 -9.30
N LEU A 61 0.02 -2.65 -10.31
CA LEU A 61 0.21 -1.64 -11.35
C LEU A 61 -1.06 -1.41 -12.18
N LEU A 62 -1.74 -2.48 -12.57
CA LEU A 62 -3.01 -2.40 -13.31
C LEU A 62 -4.07 -1.68 -12.47
N PHE A 63 -4.21 -2.04 -11.21
CA PHE A 63 -5.17 -1.41 -10.31
C PHE A 63 -4.82 0.05 -10.04
N ALA A 64 -3.53 0.40 -9.91
CA ALA A 64 -3.10 1.79 -9.80
C ALA A 64 -3.48 2.60 -11.05
N LEU A 65 -3.27 2.07 -12.25
CA LEU A 65 -3.68 2.70 -13.50
C LEU A 65 -5.20 2.87 -13.60
N LEU A 66 -5.97 1.84 -13.23
CA LEU A 66 -7.43 1.91 -13.19
C LEU A 66 -7.91 2.92 -12.15
N ALA A 67 -7.31 2.93 -10.97
CA ALA A 67 -7.66 3.85 -9.90
C ALA A 67 -7.42 5.32 -10.30
N VAL A 68 -6.28 5.62 -10.93
CA VAL A 68 -6.01 6.97 -11.49
C VAL A 68 -7.08 7.34 -12.53
N ARG A 69 -7.50 6.40 -13.36
CA ARG A 69 -8.55 6.63 -14.35
C ARG A 69 -9.92 6.86 -13.71
N PHE A 70 -10.28 6.09 -12.68
CA PHE A 70 -11.55 6.24 -11.96
C PHE A 70 -11.54 7.44 -11.01
N ALA A 71 -10.43 7.77 -10.37
CA ALA A 71 -10.26 8.94 -9.52
C ALA A 71 -10.45 10.27 -10.28
N ARG A 72 -10.28 10.27 -11.61
CA ARG A 72 -10.60 11.42 -12.47
C ARG A 72 -12.11 11.65 -12.66
N ARG A 73 -12.96 10.69 -12.27
CA ARG A 73 -14.41 10.92 -12.30
C ARG A 73 -14.80 11.83 -11.15
N PRO A 74 -15.56 12.91 -11.42
CA PRO A 74 -15.97 13.83 -10.37
C PRO A 74 -16.83 13.10 -9.32
N PRO A 75 -16.74 13.53 -8.05
CA PRO A 75 -17.68 13.08 -7.02
C PRO A 75 -19.13 13.24 -7.47
N ASN A 76 -20.00 12.37 -7.00
CA ASN A 76 -21.43 12.44 -7.28
C ASN A 76 -22.24 12.31 -5.96
N ALA A 77 -23.56 12.47 -6.04
CA ALA A 77 -24.42 12.45 -4.84
C ALA A 77 -24.37 11.14 -4.03
N ARG A 78 -23.95 10.00 -4.64
CA ARG A 78 -23.80 8.72 -3.96
C ARG A 78 -22.37 8.45 -3.48
N HIS A 79 -21.38 8.99 -4.19
CA HIS A 79 -19.95 8.84 -3.88
C HIS A 79 -19.35 10.24 -3.72
N THR A 80 -19.55 10.83 -2.56
CA THR A 80 -19.15 12.21 -2.27
C THR A 80 -17.64 12.40 -2.26
N PHE A 81 -16.88 11.40 -1.89
CA PHE A 81 -15.41 11.34 -2.02
C PHE A 81 -14.95 10.74 -3.35
N GLY A 82 -15.86 10.51 -4.31
CA GLY A 82 -15.56 9.84 -5.57
C GLY A 82 -15.19 8.37 -5.38
N TRP A 83 -14.25 7.87 -6.19
CA TRP A 83 -13.84 6.48 -6.23
C TRP A 83 -12.45 6.24 -5.62
N LEU A 84 -11.97 7.15 -4.77
CA LEU A 84 -10.62 7.10 -4.21
C LEU A 84 -10.34 5.82 -3.41
N ARG A 85 -11.33 5.26 -2.71
CA ARG A 85 -11.19 4.02 -1.94
C ARG A 85 -11.07 2.74 -2.79
N LEU A 86 -11.27 2.83 -4.11
CA LEU A 86 -11.05 1.66 -4.99
C LEU A 86 -9.58 1.21 -5.00
N THR A 87 -8.64 2.12 -4.83
CA THR A 87 -7.22 1.78 -4.73
C THR A 87 -6.94 0.91 -3.52
N THR A 88 -7.49 1.27 -2.38
CA THR A 88 -7.35 0.53 -1.12
C THR A 88 -8.00 -0.84 -1.19
N LEU A 89 -9.22 -0.91 -1.76
CA LEU A 89 -9.90 -2.19 -1.98
C LEU A 89 -9.10 -3.11 -2.90
N ALA A 90 -8.54 -2.56 -3.97
CA ALA A 90 -7.71 -3.30 -4.90
C ALA A 90 -6.43 -3.83 -4.22
N ALA A 91 -5.75 -2.99 -3.43
CA ALA A 91 -4.57 -3.38 -2.65
C ALA A 91 -4.91 -4.49 -1.63
N PHE A 92 -6.07 -4.39 -0.98
CA PHE A 92 -6.56 -5.41 -0.05
C PHE A 92 -6.81 -6.76 -0.73
N LEU A 93 -7.54 -6.78 -1.85
CA LEU A 93 -7.81 -8.00 -2.61
C LEU A 93 -6.52 -8.62 -3.15
N ASN A 94 -5.60 -7.78 -3.62
CA ASN A 94 -4.29 -8.22 -4.07
C ASN A 94 -3.48 -8.88 -2.94
N ALA A 95 -3.43 -8.26 -1.76
CA ALA A 95 -2.74 -8.82 -0.59
C ALA A 95 -3.33 -10.17 -0.15
N ILE A 96 -4.67 -10.31 -0.15
CA ILE A 96 -5.33 -11.60 0.16
C ILE A 96 -4.94 -12.65 -0.88
N SER A 97 -5.02 -12.32 -2.17
CA SER A 97 -4.68 -13.26 -3.25
C SER A 97 -3.25 -13.75 -3.10
N LEU A 98 -2.31 -12.85 -2.76
CA LEU A 98 -0.91 -13.20 -2.53
C LEU A 98 -0.72 -14.12 -1.32
N VAL A 99 -1.40 -13.84 -0.21
CA VAL A 99 -1.36 -14.72 0.96
C VAL A 99 -1.88 -16.12 0.60
N VAL A 100 -3.00 -16.21 -0.13
CA VAL A 100 -3.56 -17.51 -0.54
C VAL A 100 -2.62 -18.27 -1.46
N ILE A 101 -2.09 -17.61 -2.51
CA ILE A 101 -1.13 -18.25 -3.44
C ILE A 101 0.11 -18.73 -2.69
N THR A 102 0.66 -17.90 -1.81
CA THR A 102 1.84 -18.24 -1.02
C THR A 102 1.59 -19.45 -0.11
N MET A 103 0.43 -19.51 0.55
CA MET A 103 0.06 -20.66 1.38
C MET A 103 -0.09 -21.94 0.57
N LEU A 104 -0.65 -21.87 -0.64
CA LEU A 104 -0.76 -23.01 -1.54
C LEU A 104 0.63 -23.51 -1.98
N ILE A 105 1.55 -22.59 -2.29
CA ILE A 105 2.93 -22.94 -2.67
C ILE A 105 3.66 -23.63 -1.50
N VAL A 106 3.54 -23.07 -0.28
CA VAL A 106 4.14 -23.69 0.92
C VAL A 106 3.55 -25.07 1.19
N TRP A 107 2.24 -25.23 1.05
CA TRP A 107 1.57 -26.51 1.18
C TRP A 107 2.13 -27.54 0.17
N GLU A 108 2.20 -27.16 -1.11
CA GLU A 108 2.75 -28.01 -2.17
C GLU A 108 4.23 -28.34 -1.92
N ALA A 109 5.03 -27.37 -1.45
CA ALA A 109 6.42 -27.59 -1.10
C ALA A 109 6.58 -28.67 0.01
N ILE A 110 5.73 -28.62 1.04
CA ILE A 110 5.71 -29.64 2.10
C ILE A 110 5.37 -31.03 1.53
N GLN A 111 4.39 -31.12 0.62
CA GLN A 111 4.04 -32.37 -0.04
C GLN A 111 5.20 -32.93 -0.86
N ARG A 112 5.95 -32.08 -1.58
CA ARG A 112 7.11 -32.48 -2.38
C ARG A 112 8.33 -32.91 -1.56
N PHE A 113 8.43 -32.47 -0.30
CA PHE A 113 9.41 -33.02 0.63
C PHE A 113 9.11 -34.48 0.99
N GLN A 114 7.82 -34.83 1.13
CA GLN A 114 7.39 -36.20 1.44
C GLN A 114 7.39 -37.09 0.20
N HIS A 115 7.01 -36.53 -0.96
CA HIS A 115 6.89 -37.21 -2.24
C HIS A 115 7.63 -36.41 -3.34
N PRO A 116 8.97 -36.53 -3.45
CA PRO A 116 9.76 -35.81 -4.40
C PRO A 116 9.26 -35.98 -5.83
N GLN A 117 8.99 -34.86 -6.51
CA GLN A 117 8.57 -34.85 -7.90
C GLN A 117 9.77 -34.53 -8.82
N PRO A 118 9.82 -35.10 -10.04
CA PRO A 118 10.86 -34.77 -10.99
C PRO A 118 10.70 -33.32 -11.45
N VAL A 119 11.82 -32.57 -11.46
CA VAL A 119 11.89 -31.21 -11.99
C VAL A 119 12.74 -31.22 -13.24
N ALA A 120 12.21 -30.64 -14.33
CA ALA A 120 12.95 -30.51 -15.59
C ALA A 120 13.99 -29.38 -15.48
N GLY A 121 15.18 -29.68 -14.94
CA GLY A 121 16.22 -28.71 -14.63
C GLY A 121 16.65 -27.85 -15.82
N VAL A 122 16.71 -28.38 -17.04
CA VAL A 122 17.05 -27.63 -18.25
C VAL A 122 15.97 -26.57 -18.55
N THR A 123 14.70 -26.97 -18.53
CA THR A 123 13.59 -26.04 -18.78
C THR A 123 13.55 -24.95 -17.70
N MET A 124 13.72 -25.34 -16.43
CA MET A 124 13.81 -24.42 -15.31
C MET A 124 14.95 -23.40 -15.51
N MET A 125 16.14 -23.86 -15.92
CA MET A 125 17.31 -23.02 -16.17
C MET A 125 17.03 -21.99 -17.27
N VAL A 126 16.49 -22.42 -18.41
CA VAL A 126 16.22 -21.53 -19.56
C VAL A 126 15.24 -20.44 -19.15
N ILE A 127 14.18 -20.78 -18.42
CA ILE A 127 13.15 -19.85 -17.99
C ILE A 127 13.72 -18.88 -16.94
N ALA A 128 14.46 -19.37 -15.96
CA ALA A 128 15.07 -18.53 -14.92
C ALA A 128 16.10 -17.53 -15.50
N VAL A 129 16.89 -17.95 -16.50
CA VAL A 129 17.81 -17.03 -17.21
C VAL A 129 17.03 -15.99 -18.04
N ALA A 130 15.95 -16.40 -18.72
CA ALA A 130 15.10 -15.47 -19.45
C ALA A 130 14.44 -14.44 -18.49
N GLY A 131 14.05 -14.88 -17.29
CA GLY A 131 13.52 -14.03 -16.22
C GLY A 131 14.51 -13.01 -15.73
N LEU A 132 15.71 -13.45 -15.43
CA LEU A 132 16.79 -12.55 -15.05
C LEU A 132 17.00 -11.45 -16.10
N LEU A 133 17.03 -11.83 -17.38
CA LEU A 133 17.20 -10.88 -18.49
C LEU A 133 16.00 -9.92 -18.62
N ALA A 134 14.78 -10.42 -18.45
CA ALA A 134 13.55 -9.59 -18.48
C ALA A 134 13.54 -8.57 -17.34
N ASN A 135 13.91 -8.99 -16.12
CA ASN A 135 13.99 -8.11 -14.96
C ASN A 135 15.09 -7.05 -15.11
N VAL A 136 16.25 -7.43 -15.62
CA VAL A 136 17.34 -6.48 -15.96
C VAL A 136 16.87 -5.48 -17.03
N LEU A 137 16.13 -5.93 -18.05
CA LEU A 137 15.58 -5.07 -19.09
C LEU A 137 14.54 -4.10 -18.53
N ALA A 138 13.62 -4.59 -17.71
CA ALA A 138 12.62 -3.76 -17.04
C ALA A 138 13.28 -2.69 -16.15
N PHE A 139 14.29 -3.09 -15.37
CA PHE A 139 15.10 -2.18 -14.57
C PHE A 139 15.77 -1.09 -15.42
N TRP A 140 16.37 -1.46 -16.53
CA TRP A 140 17.04 -0.53 -17.44
C TRP A 140 16.06 0.45 -18.10
N ILE A 141 14.87 -0.03 -18.51
CA ILE A 141 13.81 0.84 -19.06
C ILE A 141 13.36 1.89 -18.04
N LEU A 142 13.21 1.49 -16.78
CA LEU A 142 12.81 2.38 -15.70
C LEU A 142 13.90 3.40 -15.33
N HIS A 143 15.19 2.98 -15.36
CA HIS A 143 16.32 3.85 -14.96
C HIS A 143 16.74 4.88 -16.00
N ARG A 144 16.52 4.63 -17.28
CA ARG A 144 16.99 5.51 -18.37
C ARG A 144 16.39 6.91 -18.43
N GLY A 145 15.57 7.33 -17.49
CA GLY A 145 14.86 8.61 -17.58
C GLY A 145 14.60 9.35 -16.28
N SER A 146 15.17 8.93 -15.17
CA SER A 146 14.97 9.59 -13.89
C SER A 146 16.24 10.33 -13.46
N GLU A 147 16.37 11.61 -13.83
CA GLU A 147 17.33 12.52 -13.19
C GLU A 147 16.93 12.91 -11.77
N GLU A 148 15.76 12.52 -11.30
CA GLU A 148 15.28 12.87 -9.98
C GLU A 148 15.50 11.71 -8.98
N ARG A 149 16.17 12.04 -7.87
CA ARG A 149 16.34 11.19 -6.67
C ARG A 149 14.99 10.99 -5.93
N ASN A 150 13.96 10.50 -6.62
CA ASN A 150 12.65 10.28 -6.05
C ASN A 150 12.63 8.99 -5.20
N LEU A 151 11.99 9.04 -4.03
CA LEU A 151 11.71 7.90 -3.15
C LEU A 151 11.06 6.75 -3.90
N ASN A 152 10.23 7.04 -4.90
CA ASN A 152 9.58 6.05 -5.77
C ASN A 152 10.57 5.26 -6.62
N VAL A 153 11.65 5.87 -7.10
CA VAL A 153 12.71 5.18 -7.86
C VAL A 153 13.49 4.22 -6.95
N ARG A 154 13.73 4.62 -5.70
CA ARG A 154 14.40 3.75 -4.73
C ARG A 154 13.53 2.56 -4.32
N ALA A 155 12.22 2.76 -4.16
CA ALA A 155 11.27 1.68 -3.89
C ALA A 155 11.19 0.70 -5.07
N ALA A 156 11.11 1.20 -6.31
CA ALA A 156 11.14 0.39 -7.52
C ALA A 156 12.46 -0.38 -7.67
N ALA A 157 13.61 0.24 -7.37
CA ALA A 157 14.90 -0.43 -7.40
C ALA A 157 15.03 -1.58 -6.39
N LEU A 158 14.50 -1.39 -5.17
CA LEU A 158 14.46 -2.45 -4.15
C LEU A 158 13.53 -3.60 -4.55
N HIS A 159 12.44 -3.30 -5.22
CA HIS A 159 11.52 -4.29 -5.75
C HIS A 159 12.19 -5.15 -6.82
N VAL A 160 12.77 -4.52 -7.85
CA VAL A 160 13.52 -5.23 -8.91
C VAL A 160 14.69 -6.05 -8.35
N LEU A 161 15.33 -5.57 -7.27
CA LEU A 161 16.37 -6.35 -6.59
C LEU A 161 15.80 -7.64 -5.97
N GLY A 162 14.57 -7.60 -5.44
CA GLY A 162 13.87 -8.80 -4.96
C GLY A 162 13.64 -9.82 -6.08
N ASP A 163 13.15 -9.37 -7.24
CA ASP A 163 12.90 -10.20 -8.42
C ASP A 163 14.20 -10.79 -8.99
N LEU A 164 15.28 -10.01 -8.99
CA LEU A 164 16.61 -10.50 -9.38
C LEU A 164 17.10 -11.61 -8.45
N LEU A 165 16.88 -11.49 -7.14
CA LEU A 165 17.25 -12.53 -6.16
C LEU A 165 16.43 -13.80 -6.37
N GLY A 166 15.14 -13.71 -6.69
CA GLY A 166 14.28 -14.83 -7.04
C GLY A 166 14.81 -15.59 -8.25
N SER A 167 15.07 -14.86 -9.35
CA SER A 167 15.60 -15.44 -10.58
C SER A 167 17.00 -16.06 -10.41
N VAL A 168 17.90 -15.41 -9.67
CA VAL A 168 19.22 -15.97 -9.32
C VAL A 168 19.06 -17.24 -8.49
N GLY A 169 18.15 -17.24 -7.52
CA GLY A 169 17.85 -18.43 -6.72
C GLY A 169 17.37 -19.59 -7.58
N ALA A 170 16.45 -19.34 -8.52
CA ALA A 170 15.96 -20.36 -9.46
C ALA A 170 17.08 -20.91 -10.37
N ILE A 171 18.01 -20.05 -10.82
CA ILE A 171 19.20 -20.50 -11.58
C ILE A 171 20.08 -21.41 -10.73
N VAL A 172 20.36 -21.03 -9.48
CA VAL A 172 21.17 -21.84 -8.56
C VAL A 172 20.50 -23.20 -8.32
N ALA A 173 19.19 -23.22 -8.08
CA ALA A 173 18.46 -24.47 -7.92
C ALA A 173 18.54 -25.34 -9.19
N ALA A 174 18.36 -24.75 -10.37
CA ALA A 174 18.47 -25.48 -11.63
C ALA A 174 19.89 -26.08 -11.83
N VAL A 175 20.95 -25.32 -11.50
CA VAL A 175 22.34 -25.84 -11.54
C VAL A 175 22.50 -27.03 -10.59
N VAL A 176 22.02 -26.92 -9.35
CA VAL A 176 22.10 -28.04 -8.37
C VAL A 176 21.37 -29.26 -8.89
N ILE A 177 20.14 -29.10 -9.43
CA ILE A 177 19.37 -30.21 -9.99
C ILE A 177 20.10 -30.86 -11.16
N LEU A 178 20.66 -30.07 -12.08
CA LEU A 178 21.35 -30.57 -13.26
C LEU A 178 22.66 -31.29 -12.93
N THR A 179 23.37 -30.84 -11.90
CA THR A 179 24.69 -31.42 -11.55
C THR A 179 24.60 -32.57 -10.57
N THR A 180 23.66 -32.52 -9.63
CA THR A 180 23.58 -33.50 -8.54
C THR A 180 22.35 -34.40 -8.61
N GLY A 181 21.33 -34.03 -9.41
CA GLY A 181 20.01 -34.67 -9.41
C GLY A 181 19.20 -34.41 -8.14
N TRP A 182 19.65 -33.54 -7.22
CA TRP A 182 19.00 -33.27 -5.95
C TRP A 182 17.82 -32.29 -6.11
N THR A 183 16.62 -32.85 -6.32
CA THR A 183 15.39 -32.08 -6.57
C THR A 183 14.82 -31.35 -5.33
N PRO A 184 15.07 -31.71 -4.06
CA PRO A 184 14.53 -30.99 -2.90
C PRO A 184 15.00 -29.53 -2.78
N VAL A 185 16.02 -29.10 -3.52
CA VAL A 185 16.46 -27.71 -3.55
C VAL A 185 15.36 -26.76 -4.07
N ASP A 186 14.51 -27.20 -5.01
CA ASP A 186 13.40 -26.42 -5.57
C ASP A 186 12.33 -26.10 -4.51
N PRO A 187 11.73 -27.04 -3.78
CA PRO A 187 10.81 -26.71 -2.72
C PRO A 187 11.45 -25.95 -1.55
N ILE A 188 12.74 -26.14 -1.23
CA ILE A 188 13.44 -25.35 -0.21
C ILE A 188 13.46 -23.88 -0.62
N LEU A 189 13.88 -23.62 -1.85
CA LEU A 189 13.95 -22.26 -2.39
C LEU A 189 12.56 -21.63 -2.47
N SER A 190 11.55 -22.40 -2.89
CA SER A 190 10.16 -21.96 -2.95
C SER A 190 9.63 -21.51 -1.60
N VAL A 191 9.91 -22.26 -0.53
CA VAL A 191 9.53 -21.86 0.85
C VAL A 191 10.25 -20.58 1.26
N LEU A 192 11.54 -20.46 0.95
CA LEU A 192 12.32 -19.26 1.31
C LEU A 192 11.76 -18.02 0.62
N VAL A 193 11.52 -18.07 -0.69
CA VAL A 193 10.89 -16.99 -1.44
C VAL A 193 9.49 -16.71 -0.92
N SER A 194 8.69 -17.76 -0.68
CA SER A 194 7.33 -17.64 -0.12
C SER A 194 7.32 -16.93 1.24
N CYS A 195 8.28 -17.18 2.11
CA CYS A 195 8.39 -16.47 3.40
C CYS A 195 8.65 -14.97 3.22
N LEU A 196 9.50 -14.59 2.26
CA LEU A 196 9.76 -13.19 1.95
C LEU A 196 8.50 -12.49 1.40
N VAL A 197 7.82 -13.15 0.45
CA VAL A 197 6.57 -12.67 -0.16
C VAL A 197 5.47 -12.57 0.89
N LEU A 198 5.30 -13.57 1.76
CA LEU A 198 4.28 -13.56 2.81
C LEU A 198 4.48 -12.39 3.79
N ARG A 199 5.72 -12.05 4.11
CA ARG A 199 6.02 -10.91 4.98
C ARG A 199 5.54 -9.57 4.35
N SER A 200 5.78 -9.37 3.06
CA SER A 200 5.34 -8.17 2.35
C SER A 200 3.82 -8.13 2.18
N ALA A 201 3.20 -9.26 1.79
CA ALA A 201 1.77 -9.41 1.67
C ALA A 201 1.04 -9.14 2.99
N TRP A 202 1.58 -9.65 4.11
CA TRP A 202 1.02 -9.41 5.44
C TRP A 202 1.07 -7.95 5.85
N ARG A 203 2.14 -7.25 5.49
CA ARG A 203 2.24 -5.79 5.73
C ARG A 203 1.17 -5.05 4.92
N LEU A 204 1.09 -5.32 3.62
CA LEU A 204 0.11 -4.69 2.73
C LEU A 204 -1.33 -4.99 3.17
N LEU A 205 -1.60 -6.23 3.60
CA LEU A 205 -2.91 -6.63 4.13
C LEU A 205 -3.29 -5.83 5.38
N LYS A 206 -2.36 -5.66 6.31
CA LYS A 206 -2.59 -4.86 7.52
C LYS A 206 -2.79 -3.37 7.23
N GLU A 207 -2.05 -2.83 6.28
CA GLU A 207 -2.16 -1.42 5.90
C GLU A 207 -3.48 -1.14 5.19
N SER A 208 -3.84 -1.95 4.20
CA SER A 208 -5.11 -1.82 3.48
C SER A 208 -6.33 -2.08 4.38
N LEU A 209 -6.23 -3.05 5.30
CA LEU A 209 -7.28 -3.31 6.27
C LEU A 209 -7.46 -2.15 7.25
N ASN A 210 -6.36 -1.57 7.75
CA ASN A 210 -6.41 -0.39 8.62
C ASN A 210 -7.09 0.79 7.91
N GLU A 211 -6.80 1.00 6.63
CA GLU A 211 -7.43 2.06 5.83
C GLU A 211 -8.93 1.79 5.58
N LEU A 212 -9.30 0.54 5.28
CA LEU A 212 -10.71 0.15 5.10
C LEU A 212 -11.52 0.30 6.39
N LEU A 213 -10.89 0.08 7.55
CA LEU A 213 -11.48 0.25 8.88
C LEU A 213 -11.39 1.70 9.39
N GLU A 214 -11.02 2.66 8.53
CA GLU A 214 -10.91 4.08 8.87
C GLU A 214 -9.89 4.36 9.99
N GLY A 215 -8.89 3.49 10.13
CA GLY A 215 -7.80 3.68 11.08
C GLY A 215 -6.92 4.87 10.73
N ALA A 216 -6.36 5.53 11.74
CA ALA A 216 -5.42 6.62 11.56
C ALA A 216 -4.15 6.14 10.82
N PRO A 217 -3.56 7.00 9.96
CA PRO A 217 -2.28 6.70 9.33
C PRO A 217 -1.20 6.42 10.38
N ARG A 218 -0.39 5.39 10.18
CA ARG A 218 0.69 5.03 11.13
C ARG A 218 1.76 6.11 11.30
N SER A 219 1.89 6.98 10.30
CA SER A 219 2.82 8.12 10.32
C SER A 219 2.35 9.27 11.21
N LEU A 220 1.07 9.26 11.64
CA LEU A 220 0.45 10.35 12.38
C LEU A 220 0.27 9.97 13.86
N ASP A 221 0.97 10.69 14.75
CA ASP A 221 0.69 10.66 16.19
C ASP A 221 -0.39 11.70 16.51
N VAL A 222 -1.63 11.22 16.70
CA VAL A 222 -2.79 12.05 17.02
C VAL A 222 -2.58 12.81 18.34
N ALA A 223 -1.95 12.19 19.34
CA ALA A 223 -1.69 12.85 20.62
C ALA A 223 -0.64 13.97 20.48
N ALA A 224 0.36 13.79 19.64
CA ALA A 224 1.31 14.84 19.32
C ALA A 224 0.63 16.01 18.59
N LEU A 225 -0.22 15.71 17.60
CA LEU A 225 -0.99 16.70 16.85
C LEU A 225 -1.86 17.55 17.80
N GLN A 226 -2.60 16.95 18.72
CA GLN A 226 -3.41 17.66 19.70
C GLN A 226 -2.57 18.59 20.58
N ARG A 227 -1.40 18.11 21.06
CA ARG A 227 -0.48 18.95 21.85
C ARG A 227 0.08 20.11 21.05
N ASP A 228 0.41 19.88 19.78
CA ASP A 228 1.02 20.88 18.93
C ASP A 228 0.04 21.99 18.54
N ILE A 229 -1.22 21.68 18.26
CA ILE A 229 -2.26 22.70 18.01
C ILE A 229 -2.38 23.60 19.23
N ARG A 230 -2.52 23.02 20.45
CA ARG A 230 -2.64 23.80 21.71
C ARG A 230 -1.42 24.68 22.00
N ARG A 231 -0.23 24.24 21.62
CA ARG A 231 1.01 25.01 21.83
C ARG A 231 1.20 26.13 20.79
N SER A 232 0.76 25.88 19.54
CA SER A 232 1.01 26.80 18.44
C SER A 232 -0.07 27.88 18.27
N ILE A 233 -1.26 27.66 18.82
CA ILE A 233 -2.42 28.57 18.68
C ILE A 233 -2.92 28.92 20.09
N PRO A 234 -2.55 30.10 20.62
CA PRO A 234 -2.83 30.48 22.01
C PRO A 234 -4.33 30.53 22.37
N GLU A 235 -5.18 30.77 21.40
CA GLU A 235 -6.64 30.83 21.59
C GLU A 235 -7.26 29.44 21.81
N VAL A 236 -6.53 28.36 21.46
CA VAL A 236 -6.99 26.99 21.65
C VAL A 236 -6.71 26.52 23.08
N ARG A 237 -7.77 26.16 23.80
CA ARG A 237 -7.72 25.61 25.15
C ARG A 237 -7.58 24.09 25.14
N ASP A 238 -8.38 23.43 24.32
CA ASP A 238 -8.38 21.98 24.21
C ASP A 238 -8.68 21.50 22.79
N VAL A 239 -8.23 20.27 22.47
CA VAL A 239 -8.51 19.59 21.21
C VAL A 239 -8.91 18.15 21.53
N HIS A 240 -10.13 17.76 21.16
CA HIS A 240 -10.69 16.45 21.46
C HIS A 240 -11.53 15.93 20.28
N HIS A 241 -12.08 14.72 20.38
CA HIS A 241 -12.83 14.04 19.31
C HIS A 241 -12.11 14.06 17.96
N VAL A 242 -10.80 13.78 17.99
CA VAL A 242 -9.98 13.77 16.80
C VAL A 242 -10.13 12.43 16.10
N HIS A 243 -10.71 12.44 14.92
CA HIS A 243 -10.79 11.29 14.03
C HIS A 243 -10.01 11.60 12.77
N VAL A 244 -9.12 10.67 12.39
CA VAL A 244 -8.29 10.79 11.19
C VAL A 244 -8.33 9.47 10.44
N TRP A 245 -8.58 9.53 9.16
CA TRP A 245 -8.56 8.36 8.28
C TRP A 245 -8.04 8.73 6.89
N LEU A 246 -7.72 7.73 6.09
CA LEU A 246 -7.32 7.91 4.70
C LEU A 246 -8.52 7.71 3.77
N VAL A 247 -8.59 8.53 2.73
CA VAL A 247 -9.47 8.34 1.57
C VAL A 247 -8.58 8.25 0.34
N GLY A 248 -8.20 7.04 -0.03
CA GLY A 248 -7.05 6.81 -0.89
C GLY A 248 -5.77 7.26 -0.17
N GLU A 249 -4.89 7.99 -0.82
CA GLU A 249 -3.65 8.48 -0.20
C GLU A 249 -3.83 9.80 0.59
N LYS A 250 -5.07 10.33 0.67
CA LYS A 250 -5.33 11.66 1.27
C LYS A 250 -5.86 11.53 2.68
N PRO A 251 -5.20 12.13 3.68
CA PRO A 251 -5.71 12.17 5.03
C PRO A 251 -6.91 13.13 5.11
N VAL A 252 -7.96 12.65 5.78
CA VAL A 252 -9.17 13.40 6.13
C VAL A 252 -9.28 13.42 7.64
N MET A 253 -9.73 14.53 8.21
CA MET A 253 -9.79 14.71 9.65
C MET A 253 -11.08 15.39 10.07
N THR A 254 -11.63 14.96 11.21
CA THR A 254 -12.59 15.73 11.99
C THR A 254 -12.07 15.93 13.40
N LEU A 255 -12.27 17.11 13.97
CA LEU A 255 -11.85 17.40 15.34
C LEU A 255 -12.73 18.48 15.95
N HIS A 256 -12.84 18.43 17.28
CA HIS A 256 -13.42 19.49 18.09
C HIS A 256 -12.30 20.29 18.73
N VAL A 257 -12.43 21.61 18.68
CA VAL A 257 -11.46 22.55 19.23
C VAL A 257 -12.16 23.52 20.17
N GLN A 258 -11.87 23.40 21.46
CA GLN A 258 -12.33 24.37 22.43
C GLN A 258 -11.46 25.62 22.37
N VAL A 259 -12.07 26.76 22.15
CA VAL A 259 -11.37 28.04 21.96
C VAL A 259 -11.88 29.12 22.91
N VAL A 260 -11.02 30.11 23.20
CA VAL A 260 -11.48 31.37 23.75
C VAL A 260 -12.23 32.11 22.64
N PRO A 261 -13.41 32.73 22.92
CA PRO A 261 -14.13 33.46 21.88
C PRO A 261 -13.23 34.47 21.15
N PRO A 262 -12.96 34.27 19.85
CA PRO A 262 -12.08 35.12 19.08
C PRO A 262 -12.81 36.39 18.62
N HIS A 263 -12.06 37.47 18.33
CA HIS A 263 -12.59 38.65 17.67
C HIS A 263 -13.03 38.35 16.23
N ASP A 264 -12.30 37.43 15.56
CA ASP A 264 -12.58 36.96 14.22
C ASP A 264 -12.54 35.44 14.19
N HIS A 265 -13.72 34.83 14.08
CA HIS A 265 -13.91 33.38 14.06
C HIS A 265 -13.27 32.71 12.83
N ASP A 266 -13.46 33.34 11.66
CA ASP A 266 -12.96 32.79 10.40
C ASP A 266 -11.43 32.87 10.32
N ALA A 267 -10.85 33.94 10.84
CA ALA A 267 -9.39 34.06 10.92
C ALA A 267 -8.76 32.99 11.80
N LEU A 268 -9.38 32.65 12.94
CA LEU A 268 -8.89 31.58 13.81
C LEU A 268 -9.05 30.21 13.15
N LEU A 269 -10.21 29.94 12.53
CA LEU A 269 -10.46 28.70 11.78
C LEU A 269 -9.42 28.50 10.67
N ASN A 270 -9.16 29.55 9.88
CA ASN A 270 -8.17 29.52 8.80
C ASN A 270 -6.75 29.25 9.31
N ARG A 271 -6.38 29.77 10.50
CA ARG A 271 -5.07 29.49 11.13
C ARG A 271 -4.96 28.02 11.54
N ILE A 272 -6.02 27.44 12.09
CA ILE A 272 -6.05 26.01 12.46
C ILE A 272 -5.92 25.15 11.20
N LEU A 273 -6.71 25.43 10.16
CA LEU A 273 -6.65 24.69 8.90
C LEU A 273 -5.28 24.81 8.23
N HIS A 274 -4.72 26.01 8.17
CA HIS A 274 -3.37 26.22 7.64
C HIS A 274 -2.30 25.46 8.43
N PHE A 275 -2.41 25.42 9.76
CA PHE A 275 -1.49 24.65 10.60
C PHE A 275 -1.57 23.14 10.30
N LEU A 276 -2.78 22.58 10.16
CA LEU A 276 -3.00 21.18 9.83
C LEU A 276 -2.46 20.82 8.44
N GLU A 277 -2.69 21.69 7.46
CA GLU A 277 -2.21 21.50 6.10
C GLU A 277 -0.68 21.55 6.00
N HIS A 278 -0.05 22.59 6.58
CA HIS A 278 1.39 22.79 6.41
C HIS A 278 2.27 21.89 7.29
N LYS A 279 1.81 21.53 8.49
CA LYS A 279 2.62 20.72 9.40
C LYS A 279 2.33 19.23 9.29
N TYR A 280 1.08 18.85 9.00
CA TYR A 280 0.62 17.48 9.02
C TYR A 280 0.11 16.98 7.66
N GLU A 281 0.19 17.83 6.62
CA GLU A 281 -0.27 17.53 5.25
C GLU A 281 -1.76 17.13 5.19
N ILE A 282 -2.57 17.63 6.13
CA ILE A 282 -4.01 17.36 6.21
C ILE A 282 -4.77 18.52 5.57
N ALA A 283 -5.00 18.43 4.26
CA ALA A 283 -5.70 19.46 3.50
C ALA A 283 -7.24 19.43 3.65
N HIS A 284 -7.81 18.30 4.11
CA HIS A 284 -9.24 18.14 4.27
C HIS A 284 -9.60 17.88 5.73
N ALA A 285 -9.75 18.95 6.50
CA ALA A 285 -10.14 18.90 7.89
C ALA A 285 -11.49 19.61 8.13
N THR A 286 -12.36 19.01 8.94
CA THR A 286 -13.57 19.63 9.48
C THR A 286 -13.31 19.96 10.93
N VAL A 287 -13.34 21.24 11.29
CA VAL A 287 -13.08 21.75 12.63
C VAL A 287 -14.38 22.27 13.23
N GLN A 288 -14.84 21.63 14.31
CA GLN A 288 -15.92 22.15 15.13
C GLN A 288 -15.32 23.00 16.24
N MET A 289 -15.55 24.32 16.20
CA MET A 289 -15.08 25.22 17.27
C MET A 289 -16.11 25.33 18.37
N GLU A 290 -15.68 25.17 19.61
CA GLU A 290 -16.52 25.17 20.81
C GLU A 290 -16.03 26.20 21.81
N TYR A 291 -16.96 26.91 22.44
CA TYR A 291 -16.64 27.88 23.51
C TYR A 291 -16.78 27.26 24.91
N GLN A 292 -17.54 26.18 25.03
CA GLN A 292 -17.74 25.43 26.26
C GLN A 292 -17.29 23.99 26.07
N PRO A 293 -16.85 23.28 27.11
CA PRO A 293 -16.53 21.87 27.02
C PRO A 293 -17.74 21.06 26.54
N CYS A 294 -17.50 20.07 25.71
CA CYS A 294 -18.52 19.12 25.31
C CYS A 294 -19.05 18.38 26.55
N SER A 295 -20.32 18.56 26.91
CA SER A 295 -20.90 18.11 28.18
C SER A 295 -21.84 16.90 28.04
N GLY A 296 -21.97 16.30 26.86
CA GLY A 296 -22.89 15.19 26.62
C GLY A 296 -22.26 13.81 26.64
N PRO A 297 -22.90 12.78 27.22
CA PRO A 297 -22.47 11.38 27.09
C PRO A 297 -22.51 10.89 25.64
N GLU A 298 -23.18 11.59 24.74
CA GLU A 298 -23.31 11.29 23.32
C GLU A 298 -22.06 11.66 22.48
N CYS A 299 -21.10 12.36 23.08
CA CYS A 299 -19.85 12.72 22.42
C CYS A 299 -18.87 11.55 22.22
N HIS A 300 -19.13 10.38 22.79
CA HIS A 300 -18.28 9.19 22.62
C HIS A 300 -19.04 8.11 21.86
N LEU A 301 -18.62 7.80 20.65
CA LEU A 301 -19.15 6.68 19.86
C LEU A 301 -19.05 5.31 20.57
N ASN A 302 -18.23 5.20 21.63
CA ASN A 302 -17.91 3.95 22.34
C ASN A 302 -18.24 3.95 23.83
N THR A 303 -19.13 4.79 24.35
CA THR A 303 -19.69 4.54 25.67
C THR A 303 -20.67 3.38 25.57
N MET A 304 -20.15 2.15 25.66
CA MET A 304 -20.98 1.03 26.11
C MET A 304 -21.64 1.46 27.43
N HIS A 305 -22.94 1.36 27.48
CA HIS A 305 -23.76 1.65 28.66
C HIS A 305 -23.13 1.01 29.91
N ALA A 306 -22.42 1.79 30.71
CA ALA A 306 -22.25 1.47 32.13
C ALA A 306 -23.65 1.51 32.73
N GLY A 307 -24.14 0.37 33.23
CA GLY A 307 -25.51 0.15 33.61
C GLY A 307 -26.05 1.26 34.49
N HIS A 308 -27.23 1.76 34.13
CA HIS A 308 -28.05 2.51 35.01
C HIS A 308 -28.55 1.57 36.12
N ASP A 309 -27.83 1.52 37.23
CA ASP A 309 -28.37 1.02 38.50
C ASP A 309 -29.45 2.00 38.99
N HIS A 310 -30.69 1.71 38.63
CA HIS A 310 -31.85 2.34 39.27
C HIS A 310 -31.95 1.85 40.70
N HIS A 311 -31.39 2.59 41.64
CA HIS A 311 -31.74 2.47 43.04
C HIS A 311 -33.18 3.00 43.21
N HIS A 312 -34.14 2.05 43.24
CA HIS A 312 -35.48 2.33 43.83
C HIS A 312 -35.32 2.43 45.34
N HIS A 313 -35.47 3.63 45.89
CA HIS A 313 -35.75 3.83 47.29
C HIS A 313 -37.26 3.64 47.53
N HIS A 314 -37.58 2.66 48.38
CA HIS A 314 -38.85 2.54 49.05
C HIS A 314 -38.88 3.44 50.30
#